data_a85f03b4a7d18f3a4e2d5c1d876329c2
#
_entry.id   a85f03b4a7d18f3a4e2d5c1d876329c2
#
_cell.length_a   1.000
_cell.length_b   1.000
_cell.length_c   1.000
_cell.angle_alpha   90.00
_cell.angle_beta   90.00
_cell.angle_gamma   90.00
#
_symmetry.space_group_name_H-M   'P 1'
#
loop_
_entity.id
_entity.type
_entity.pdbx_description
1 polymer ?
#
loop_
_entity_poly.entity_id
_entity_poly.type
_entity_poly.pdbx_seq_one_letter_code
_entity_poly.pdbx_strand_id
1 'polypeptide(L)'
;MVQEIDSFDAYEDLIRDVSRSPAYADPHFVFDERNLFDALNRDTDHRKAYIVTLDGSAAGLFVWLILPGEQYAEMLVGLTKEEAAIREMLAYIEERCRGFQLDFVINPDNSLFCSVLRSKDAVFDAPQQWMIWKNETKPQPYEVVQISSEYESQYLAVHRKDTYWTAEKVLAAKDTFRVFLAVHEGKVIGYIDVTFCHEKNEPYDL
;
A
#
# COMPACT_ATOMS: atom_id res chain seq x y z
N MET A 1 -13.10 0.78 -21.25
CA MET A 1 -12.21 1.93 -21.65
C MET A 1 -11.58 2.52 -20.40
N VAL A 2 -10.25 2.73 -20.43
CA VAL A 2 -9.50 3.32 -19.31
C VAL A 2 -9.20 4.79 -19.61
N GLN A 3 -9.41 5.67 -18.63
CA GLN A 3 -9.15 7.10 -18.73
C GLN A 3 -8.42 7.58 -17.46
N GLU A 4 -7.35 8.37 -17.62
CA GLU A 4 -6.68 9.07 -16.52
C GLU A 4 -7.57 10.21 -16.02
N ILE A 5 -7.62 10.42 -14.70
CA ILE A 5 -8.46 11.42 -14.04
C ILE A 5 -7.63 12.22 -13.03
N ASP A 6 -8.00 13.48 -12.83
CA ASP A 6 -7.34 14.40 -11.91
C ASP A 6 -8.19 14.70 -10.66
N SER A 7 -9.44 14.24 -10.61
CA SER A 7 -10.35 14.40 -9.46
C SER A 7 -11.21 13.17 -9.26
N PHE A 8 -11.56 12.89 -8.01
CA PHE A 8 -12.43 11.80 -7.60
C PHE A 8 -13.90 12.22 -7.39
N ASP A 9 -14.19 13.52 -7.41
CA ASP A 9 -15.50 14.09 -7.05
C ASP A 9 -16.66 13.48 -7.85
N ALA A 10 -16.45 13.25 -9.14
CA ALA A 10 -17.45 12.64 -10.01
C ALA A 10 -17.72 11.14 -9.71
N TYR A 11 -16.89 10.50 -8.88
CA TYR A 11 -16.91 9.06 -8.64
C TYR A 11 -17.18 8.68 -7.18
N GLU A 12 -17.59 9.63 -6.34
CA GLU A 12 -17.87 9.40 -4.92
C GLU A 12 -18.85 8.25 -4.68
N ASP A 13 -19.90 8.13 -5.48
CA ASP A 13 -20.89 7.07 -5.32
C ASP A 13 -20.29 5.68 -5.58
N LEU A 14 -19.44 5.55 -6.62
CA LEU A 14 -18.70 4.30 -6.89
C LEU A 14 -17.77 3.97 -5.74
N ILE A 15 -16.99 4.95 -5.27
CA ILE A 15 -16.02 4.78 -4.17
C ILE A 15 -16.76 4.29 -2.92
N ARG A 16 -17.86 4.95 -2.54
CA ARG A 16 -18.66 4.57 -1.38
C ARG A 16 -19.31 3.20 -1.51
N ASP A 17 -19.87 2.89 -2.67
CA ASP A 17 -20.53 1.61 -2.90
C ASP A 17 -19.53 0.44 -2.77
N VAL A 18 -18.33 0.56 -3.36
CA VAL A 18 -17.31 -0.49 -3.27
C VAL A 18 -16.74 -0.57 -1.86
N SER A 19 -16.36 0.55 -1.24
CA SER A 19 -15.73 0.59 0.08
C SER A 19 -16.61 0.08 1.21
N ARG A 20 -17.94 0.19 1.09
CA ARG A 20 -18.90 -0.37 2.06
C ARG A 20 -19.08 -1.88 1.95
N SER A 21 -18.55 -2.51 0.92
CA SER A 21 -18.66 -3.95 0.70
C SER A 21 -17.39 -4.65 1.22
N PRO A 22 -17.40 -5.33 2.37
CA PRO A 22 -16.17 -5.85 2.99
C PRO A 22 -15.30 -6.72 2.08
N ALA A 23 -15.95 -7.48 1.19
CA ALA A 23 -15.22 -8.34 0.23
C ALA A 23 -14.49 -7.56 -0.88
N TYR A 24 -14.88 -6.32 -1.14
CA TYR A 24 -14.33 -5.50 -2.24
C TYR A 24 -13.61 -4.26 -1.74
N ALA A 25 -13.75 -3.93 -0.46
CA ALA A 25 -13.09 -2.78 0.13
C ALA A 25 -11.56 -2.90 0.01
N ASP A 26 -10.93 -1.80 -0.36
CA ASP A 26 -9.48 -1.71 -0.40
C ASP A 26 -8.91 -1.82 1.02
N PRO A 27 -7.86 -2.62 1.26
CA PRO A 27 -7.32 -2.85 2.59
C PRO A 27 -6.79 -1.57 3.27
N HIS A 28 -6.36 -0.58 2.51
CA HIS A 28 -5.85 0.68 3.07
C HIS A 28 -6.95 1.57 3.65
N PHE A 29 -8.23 1.33 3.30
CA PHE A 29 -9.34 2.26 3.57
C PHE A 29 -10.51 1.64 4.33
N VAL A 30 -10.31 0.48 4.95
CA VAL A 30 -11.38 -0.29 5.61
C VAL A 30 -12.01 0.45 6.80
N PHE A 31 -11.37 1.47 7.37
CA PHE A 31 -11.72 1.99 8.68
C PHE A 31 -12.26 3.42 8.72
N ASP A 32 -12.03 4.25 7.70
CA ASP A 32 -12.48 5.66 7.73
C ASP A 32 -12.72 6.23 6.33
N GLU A 33 -14.00 6.49 6.02
CA GLU A 33 -14.43 7.07 4.74
C GLU A 33 -13.83 8.47 4.49
N ARG A 34 -13.59 9.27 5.54
CA ARG A 34 -12.97 10.59 5.38
C ARG A 34 -11.52 10.47 4.98
N ASN A 35 -10.79 9.60 5.63
CA ASN A 35 -9.40 9.32 5.29
C ASN A 35 -9.22 8.76 3.88
N LEU A 36 -10.22 8.02 3.37
CA LEU A 36 -10.23 7.54 1.99
C LEU A 36 -10.16 8.71 0.99
N PHE A 37 -11.07 9.67 1.11
CA PHE A 37 -11.09 10.81 0.18
C PHE A 37 -9.85 11.69 0.33
N ASP A 38 -9.40 11.94 1.55
CA ASP A 38 -8.17 12.71 1.80
C ASP A 38 -6.94 11.99 1.22
N ALA A 39 -6.85 10.67 1.38
CA ALA A 39 -5.75 9.88 0.83
C ALA A 39 -5.78 9.82 -0.71
N LEU A 40 -6.97 9.72 -1.31
CA LEU A 40 -7.13 9.72 -2.76
C LEU A 40 -6.73 11.07 -3.39
N ASN A 41 -7.01 12.17 -2.70
CA ASN A 41 -6.74 13.53 -3.18
C ASN A 41 -5.30 14.01 -2.90
N ARG A 42 -4.46 13.23 -2.21
CA ARG A 42 -3.05 13.57 -2.02
C ARG A 42 -2.31 13.56 -3.35
N ASP A 43 -1.76 14.71 -3.73
CA ASP A 43 -0.95 14.82 -4.93
C ASP A 43 0.46 14.27 -4.66
N THR A 44 0.90 13.34 -5.50
CA THR A 44 2.30 12.93 -5.58
C THR A 44 2.69 12.84 -7.05
N ASP A 45 3.87 13.31 -7.40
CA ASP A 45 4.38 13.40 -8.79
C ASP A 45 4.33 12.07 -9.57
N HIS A 46 4.28 10.94 -8.87
CA HIS A 46 4.31 9.61 -9.47
C HIS A 46 2.98 8.85 -9.35
N ARG A 47 1.97 9.46 -8.72
CA ARG A 47 0.65 8.87 -8.57
C ARG A 47 -0.21 9.18 -9.79
N LYS A 48 -0.87 8.16 -10.33
CA LYS A 48 -1.80 8.27 -11.44
C LYS A 48 -3.12 7.60 -11.08
N ALA A 49 -4.21 8.32 -11.27
CA ALA A 49 -5.55 7.80 -11.05
C ALA A 49 -6.27 7.52 -12.38
N TYR A 50 -6.99 6.42 -12.39
CA TYR A 50 -7.70 5.97 -13.58
C TYR A 50 -9.12 5.54 -13.24
N ILE A 51 -10.05 5.88 -14.14
CA ILE A 51 -11.38 5.32 -14.17
C ILE A 51 -11.51 4.31 -15.31
N VAL A 52 -12.14 3.19 -15.03
CA VAL A 52 -12.55 2.23 -16.04
C VAL A 52 -14.05 2.35 -16.25
N THR A 53 -14.46 2.57 -17.49
CA THR A 53 -15.88 2.60 -17.88
C THR A 53 -16.22 1.34 -18.66
N LEU A 54 -17.35 0.71 -18.29
CA LEU A 54 -17.98 -0.40 -19.01
C LEU A 54 -19.37 0.04 -19.44
N ASP A 55 -19.71 -0.15 -20.69
CA ASP A 55 -21.00 0.24 -21.26
C ASP A 55 -21.43 1.69 -20.96
N GLY A 56 -20.45 2.60 -20.93
CA GLY A 56 -20.66 4.01 -20.68
C GLY A 56 -20.80 4.41 -19.18
N SER A 57 -20.71 3.45 -18.26
CA SER A 57 -20.79 3.70 -16.82
C SER A 57 -19.45 3.45 -16.14
N ALA A 58 -19.15 4.23 -15.07
CA ALA A 58 -17.97 4.02 -14.25
C ALA A 58 -18.08 2.66 -13.52
N ALA A 59 -17.11 1.78 -13.75
CA ALA A 59 -17.11 0.41 -13.25
C ALA A 59 -15.93 0.11 -12.31
N GLY A 60 -14.87 0.92 -12.35
CA GLY A 60 -13.72 0.75 -11.46
C GLY A 60 -12.86 1.99 -11.39
N LEU A 61 -12.31 2.26 -10.21
CA LEU A 61 -11.37 3.33 -9.94
C LEU A 61 -10.08 2.72 -9.42
N PHE A 62 -8.95 3.14 -10.00
CA PHE A 62 -7.63 2.61 -9.68
C PHE A 62 -6.63 3.74 -9.50
N VAL A 63 -5.77 3.61 -8.49
CA VAL A 63 -4.65 4.53 -8.28
C VAL A 63 -3.36 3.75 -8.31
N TRP A 64 -2.42 4.22 -9.11
CA TRP A 64 -1.13 3.60 -9.29
C TRP A 64 0.00 4.56 -8.93
N LEU A 65 0.99 4.06 -8.21
CA LEU A 65 2.32 4.65 -8.13
C LEU A 65 3.14 4.11 -9.30
N ILE A 66 3.73 4.98 -10.11
CA ILE A 66 4.55 4.57 -11.26
C ILE A 66 5.92 5.21 -11.16
N LEU A 67 6.97 4.40 -11.02
CA LEU A 67 8.35 4.83 -10.86
C LEU A 67 9.19 4.37 -12.07
N PRO A 68 9.22 5.14 -13.17
CA PRO A 68 9.89 4.71 -14.41
C PRO A 68 11.39 4.47 -14.22
N GLY A 69 12.05 5.27 -13.38
CA GLY A 69 13.49 5.12 -13.08
C GLY A 69 13.84 3.81 -12.37
N GLU A 70 12.86 3.19 -11.71
CA GLU A 70 13.02 1.91 -10.98
C GLU A 70 12.40 0.73 -11.74
N GLN A 71 11.76 0.98 -12.86
CA GLN A 71 10.92 -0.01 -13.59
C GLN A 71 9.91 -0.71 -12.66
N TYR A 72 9.25 0.08 -11.82
CA TYR A 72 8.35 -0.38 -10.79
C TYR A 72 7.00 0.34 -10.87
N ALA A 73 5.91 -0.38 -10.66
CA ALA A 73 4.60 0.21 -10.45
C ALA A 73 3.82 -0.57 -9.39
N GLU A 74 3.07 0.14 -8.57
CA GLU A 74 2.27 -0.44 -7.49
C GLU A 74 0.83 0.07 -7.58
N MET A 75 -0.13 -0.85 -7.47
CA MET A 75 -1.52 -0.49 -7.32
C MET A 75 -1.79 -0.06 -5.87
N LEU A 76 -1.89 1.24 -5.64
CA LEU A 76 -2.17 1.80 -4.32
C LEU A 76 -3.65 1.66 -3.94
N VAL A 77 -4.56 1.72 -4.92
CA VAL A 77 -6.01 1.59 -4.71
C VAL A 77 -6.62 0.81 -5.87
N GLY A 78 -7.52 -0.11 -5.56
CA GLY A 78 -8.30 -0.84 -6.54
C GLY A 78 -9.75 -1.01 -6.09
N LEU A 79 -10.64 -0.14 -6.57
CA LEU A 79 -12.05 -0.11 -6.21
C LEU A 79 -12.93 -0.54 -7.38
N THR A 80 -13.41 -1.76 -7.35
CA THR A 80 -14.37 -2.29 -8.33
C THR A 80 -15.06 -3.55 -7.82
N LYS A 81 -16.27 -3.80 -8.31
CA LYS A 81 -17.01 -5.07 -8.18
C LYS A 81 -17.08 -5.83 -9.52
N GLU A 82 -16.39 -5.32 -10.55
CA GLU A 82 -16.48 -5.84 -11.91
C GLU A 82 -15.15 -6.45 -12.36
N GLU A 83 -15.14 -7.76 -12.62
CA GLU A 83 -13.94 -8.47 -13.12
C GLU A 83 -13.41 -7.86 -14.42
N ALA A 84 -14.33 -7.44 -15.32
CA ALA A 84 -13.97 -6.82 -16.59
C ALA A 84 -13.19 -5.51 -16.38
N ALA A 85 -13.51 -4.72 -15.36
CA ALA A 85 -12.79 -3.49 -15.03
C ALA A 85 -11.35 -3.80 -14.57
N ILE A 86 -11.16 -4.86 -13.76
CA ILE A 86 -9.83 -5.31 -13.34
C ILE A 86 -9.00 -5.70 -14.57
N ARG A 87 -9.57 -6.51 -15.47
CA ARG A 87 -8.88 -7.00 -16.66
C ARG A 87 -8.49 -5.87 -17.60
N GLU A 88 -9.39 -4.90 -17.84
CA GLU A 88 -9.09 -3.72 -18.67
C GLU A 88 -7.98 -2.87 -18.06
N MET A 89 -8.02 -2.63 -16.74
CA MET A 89 -6.99 -1.84 -16.07
C MET A 89 -5.63 -2.55 -16.13
N LEU A 90 -5.58 -3.84 -15.86
CA LEU A 90 -4.34 -4.61 -15.93
C LEU A 90 -3.75 -4.61 -17.34
N ALA A 91 -4.57 -4.84 -18.36
CA ALA A 91 -4.11 -4.78 -19.75
C ALA A 91 -3.51 -3.42 -20.10
N TYR A 92 -4.15 -2.34 -19.65
CA TYR A 92 -3.67 -0.98 -19.85
C TYR A 92 -2.32 -0.71 -19.16
N ILE A 93 -2.18 -1.15 -17.91
CA ILE A 93 -0.93 -0.96 -17.14
C ILE A 93 0.19 -1.84 -17.70
N GLU A 94 -0.07 -3.09 -18.03
CA GLU A 94 0.92 -4.00 -18.65
C GLU A 94 1.49 -3.43 -19.96
N GLU A 95 0.66 -2.78 -20.77
CA GLU A 95 1.12 -2.12 -21.99
C GLU A 95 1.99 -0.90 -21.67
N ARG A 96 1.54 -0.05 -20.75
CA ARG A 96 2.18 1.23 -20.38
C ARG A 96 3.48 1.02 -19.59
N CYS A 97 3.52 0.01 -18.73
CA CYS A 97 4.62 -0.34 -17.84
C CYS A 97 5.30 -1.65 -18.29
N ARG A 98 5.52 -1.82 -19.60
CA ARG A 98 6.12 -3.05 -20.12
C ARG A 98 7.50 -3.30 -19.54
N GLY A 99 7.67 -4.45 -18.89
CA GLY A 99 8.93 -4.85 -18.26
C GLY A 99 9.14 -4.31 -16.85
N PHE A 100 8.12 -3.63 -16.27
CA PHE A 100 8.15 -3.22 -14.88
C PHE A 100 7.76 -4.38 -13.97
N GLN A 101 8.25 -4.37 -12.74
CA GLN A 101 7.64 -5.10 -11.65
C GLN A 101 6.31 -4.43 -11.30
N LEU A 102 5.25 -5.24 -11.20
CA LEU A 102 3.92 -4.76 -10.81
C LEU A 102 3.55 -5.36 -9.45
N ASP A 103 3.34 -4.53 -8.45
CA ASP A 103 2.96 -4.93 -7.11
C ASP A 103 1.51 -4.55 -6.79
N PHE A 104 0.88 -5.36 -5.94
CA PHE A 104 -0.52 -5.21 -5.58
C PHE A 104 -0.70 -5.45 -4.08
N VAL A 105 -1.41 -4.55 -3.41
CA VAL A 105 -1.92 -4.78 -2.06
C VAL A 105 -3.43 -4.93 -2.17
N ILE A 106 -3.93 -6.13 -1.96
CA ILE A 106 -5.34 -6.45 -2.15
C ILE A 106 -5.95 -7.13 -0.92
N ASN A 107 -7.24 -6.96 -0.75
CA ASN A 107 -8.01 -7.72 0.23
C ASN A 107 -8.03 -9.20 -0.18
N PRO A 108 -7.56 -10.14 0.66
CA PRO A 108 -7.57 -11.57 0.34
C PRO A 108 -8.98 -12.14 0.14
N ASP A 109 -10.01 -11.50 0.69
CA ASP A 109 -11.42 -11.88 0.51
C ASP A 109 -11.98 -11.37 -0.83
N ASN A 110 -11.27 -10.49 -1.56
CA ASN A 110 -11.66 -10.06 -2.89
C ASN A 110 -11.34 -11.16 -3.92
N SER A 111 -12.27 -12.08 -4.07
CA SER A 111 -12.12 -13.23 -4.95
C SER A 111 -11.95 -12.85 -6.43
N LEU A 112 -12.51 -11.72 -6.88
CA LEU A 112 -12.36 -11.24 -8.25
C LEU A 112 -10.91 -10.83 -8.53
N PHE A 113 -10.31 -9.96 -7.72
CA PHE A 113 -8.91 -9.59 -7.86
C PHE A 113 -7.99 -10.80 -7.74
N CYS A 114 -8.19 -11.62 -6.70
CA CYS A 114 -7.39 -12.82 -6.50
C CYS A 114 -7.45 -13.77 -7.72
N SER A 115 -8.64 -13.97 -8.29
CA SER A 115 -8.82 -14.82 -9.47
C SER A 115 -8.10 -14.27 -10.69
N VAL A 116 -8.28 -12.98 -10.98
CA VAL A 116 -7.65 -12.34 -12.13
C VAL A 116 -6.13 -12.36 -12.02
N LEU A 117 -5.56 -12.02 -10.86
CA LEU A 117 -4.11 -12.02 -10.64
C LEU A 117 -3.53 -13.45 -10.75
N ARG A 118 -4.21 -14.47 -10.18
CA ARG A 118 -3.80 -15.87 -10.37
C ARG A 118 -3.81 -16.30 -11.83
N SER A 119 -4.78 -15.83 -12.62
CA SER A 119 -4.85 -16.12 -14.07
C SER A 119 -3.70 -15.50 -14.86
N LYS A 120 -2.93 -14.61 -14.26
CA LYS A 120 -1.74 -13.93 -14.79
C LYS A 120 -0.43 -14.41 -14.14
N ASP A 121 -0.48 -15.53 -13.44
CA ASP A 121 0.67 -16.13 -12.75
C ASP A 121 1.33 -15.20 -11.70
N ALA A 122 0.55 -14.28 -11.10
CA ALA A 122 1.05 -13.44 -10.02
C ALA A 122 1.45 -14.27 -8.80
N VAL A 123 2.56 -13.91 -8.18
CA VAL A 123 3.05 -14.51 -6.94
C VAL A 123 2.32 -13.88 -5.77
N PHE A 124 1.76 -14.70 -4.89
CA PHE A 124 1.08 -14.24 -3.67
C PHE A 124 1.95 -14.50 -2.46
N ASP A 125 2.22 -13.46 -1.70
CA ASP A 125 2.84 -13.56 -0.38
C ASP A 125 1.85 -14.07 0.67
N ALA A 126 2.38 -14.44 1.84
CA ALA A 126 1.54 -14.77 2.98
C ALA A 126 0.66 -13.56 3.36
N PRO A 127 -0.63 -13.78 3.69
CA PRO A 127 -1.51 -12.69 4.10
C PRO A 127 -0.93 -11.90 5.26
N GLN A 128 -0.97 -10.58 5.17
CA GLN A 128 -0.58 -9.68 6.24
C GLN A 128 -1.83 -9.25 7.01
N GLN A 129 -1.69 -9.03 8.30
CA GLN A 129 -2.76 -8.56 9.15
C GLN A 129 -2.50 -7.13 9.58
N TRP A 130 -3.45 -6.24 9.31
CA TRP A 130 -3.46 -4.92 9.89
C TRP A 130 -3.80 -4.98 11.37
N MET A 131 -2.99 -4.31 12.18
CA MET A 131 -3.19 -4.23 13.61
C MET A 131 -3.45 -2.78 14.02
N ILE A 132 -4.44 -2.59 14.89
CA ILE A 132 -4.75 -1.27 15.47
C ILE A 132 -4.24 -1.25 16.90
N TRP A 133 -3.39 -0.29 17.23
CA TRP A 133 -2.98 -0.02 18.59
C TRP A 133 -4.13 0.58 19.40
N LYS A 134 -4.58 -0.11 20.44
CA LYS A 134 -5.62 0.37 21.39
C LYS A 134 -4.97 0.82 22.68
N ASN A 135 -4.04 1.72 22.65
CA ASN A 135 -3.40 2.42 23.78
C ASN A 135 -3.52 1.78 25.19
N GLU A 136 -3.37 0.48 25.28
CA GLU A 136 -3.29 -0.26 26.54
C GLU A 136 -1.81 -0.47 26.86
N THR A 137 -1.27 0.32 27.79
CA THR A 137 0.10 0.15 28.25
C THR A 137 0.22 -1.10 29.09
N LYS A 138 0.87 -2.12 28.57
CA LYS A 138 1.33 -3.27 29.34
C LYS A 138 2.84 -3.16 29.59
N PRO A 139 3.34 -3.56 30.77
CA PRO A 139 4.77 -3.66 30.99
C PRO A 139 5.41 -4.55 29.91
N GLN A 140 6.46 -4.07 29.29
CA GLN A 140 7.20 -4.82 28.28
C GLN A 140 8.44 -5.45 28.90
N PRO A 141 8.75 -6.71 28.61
CA PRO A 141 9.96 -7.38 29.11
C PRO A 141 11.23 -7.04 28.32
N TYR A 142 11.12 -6.13 27.33
CA TYR A 142 12.19 -5.71 26.44
C TYR A 142 12.28 -4.19 26.37
N GLU A 143 13.45 -3.71 26.02
CA GLU A 143 13.69 -2.31 25.75
C GLU A 143 13.33 -1.95 24.33
N VAL A 144 12.70 -0.79 24.13
CA VAL A 144 12.45 -0.22 22.80
C VAL A 144 13.38 0.96 22.61
N VAL A 145 14.25 0.87 21.61
CA VAL A 145 15.24 1.90 21.31
C VAL A 145 15.12 2.36 19.87
N GLN A 146 15.42 3.62 19.59
CA GLN A 146 15.62 4.07 18.22
C GLN A 146 16.95 3.50 17.71
N ILE A 147 16.99 3.11 16.43
CA ILE A 147 18.19 2.52 15.86
C ILE A 147 19.43 3.42 16.02
N SER A 148 20.53 2.81 16.36
CA SER A 148 21.87 3.40 16.41
C SER A 148 22.84 2.54 15.62
N SER A 149 24.06 3.04 15.37
CA SER A 149 25.11 2.29 14.67
C SER A 149 25.45 0.96 15.35
N GLU A 150 25.24 0.85 16.65
CA GLU A 150 25.44 -0.39 17.42
C GLU A 150 24.53 -1.53 16.95
N TYR A 151 23.31 -1.21 16.53
CA TYR A 151 22.28 -2.21 16.15
C TYR A 151 22.06 -2.34 14.64
N GLU A 152 22.70 -1.53 13.80
CA GLU A 152 22.50 -1.55 12.34
C GLU A 152 22.71 -2.95 11.74
N SER A 153 23.77 -3.64 12.12
CA SER A 153 24.06 -4.98 11.60
C SER A 153 23.01 -6.02 12.01
N GLN A 154 22.46 -5.88 13.23
CA GLN A 154 21.40 -6.77 13.70
C GLN A 154 20.08 -6.45 12.98
N TYR A 155 19.75 -5.17 12.78
CA TYR A 155 18.58 -4.74 12.02
C TYR A 155 18.62 -5.27 10.58
N LEU A 156 19.72 -5.10 9.86
CA LEU A 156 19.93 -5.64 8.53
C LEU A 156 19.76 -7.17 8.46
N ALA A 157 20.10 -7.87 9.54
CA ALA A 157 19.96 -9.32 9.60
C ALA A 157 18.52 -9.80 9.83
N VAL A 158 17.72 -9.05 10.59
CA VAL A 158 16.33 -9.43 10.95
C VAL A 158 15.29 -8.81 10.03
N HIS A 159 15.65 -7.78 9.26
CA HIS A 159 14.72 -7.14 8.34
C HIS A 159 14.33 -8.08 7.20
N ARG A 160 13.06 -8.02 6.79
CA ARG A 160 12.56 -8.79 5.64
C ARG A 160 13.32 -8.40 4.38
N LYS A 161 13.66 -9.40 3.56
CA LYS A 161 14.44 -9.20 2.32
C LYS A 161 13.58 -9.14 1.07
N ASP A 162 12.33 -9.54 1.19
CA ASP A 162 11.32 -9.66 0.13
C ASP A 162 10.35 -8.47 0.07
N THR A 163 10.81 -7.29 0.53
CA THR A 163 10.03 -6.06 0.54
C THR A 163 10.63 -5.03 -0.41
N TYR A 164 9.79 -4.16 -0.96
CA TYR A 164 10.26 -2.99 -1.74
C TYR A 164 11.19 -2.09 -0.91
N TRP A 165 10.80 -1.80 0.34
CA TRP A 165 11.62 -1.09 1.30
C TRP A 165 12.56 -2.06 2.01
N THR A 166 13.74 -2.29 1.42
CA THR A 166 14.78 -3.08 2.09
C THR A 166 15.40 -2.31 3.25
N ALA A 167 16.04 -2.99 4.18
CA ALA A 167 16.69 -2.36 5.33
C ALA A 167 17.67 -1.25 4.92
N GLU A 168 18.42 -1.46 3.83
CA GLU A 168 19.36 -0.47 3.30
C GLU A 168 18.64 0.78 2.77
N LYS A 169 17.52 0.59 2.04
CA LYS A 169 16.69 1.71 1.56
C LYS A 169 16.10 2.50 2.72
N VAL A 170 15.58 1.81 3.73
CA VAL A 170 15.03 2.45 4.96
C VAL A 170 16.11 3.25 5.68
N LEU A 171 17.29 2.66 5.91
CA LEU A 171 18.41 3.35 6.56
C LEU A 171 18.95 4.54 5.76
N ALA A 172 18.88 4.47 4.42
CA ALA A 172 19.26 5.58 3.56
C ALA A 172 18.24 6.73 3.57
N ALA A 173 16.96 6.43 3.77
CA ALA A 173 15.85 7.39 3.74
C ALA A 173 15.53 7.96 5.13
N LYS A 174 16.54 8.49 5.82
CA LYS A 174 16.42 9.01 7.21
C LYS A 174 15.43 10.17 7.38
N ASP A 175 15.11 10.86 6.31
CA ASP A 175 14.13 11.94 6.31
C ASP A 175 12.68 11.43 6.23
N THR A 176 12.49 10.18 5.83
CA THR A 176 11.19 9.54 5.66
C THR A 176 10.89 8.50 6.74
N PHE A 177 11.94 7.81 7.22
CA PHE A 177 11.76 6.71 8.17
C PHE A 177 12.38 6.99 9.54
N ARG A 178 11.73 6.43 10.57
CA ARG A 178 12.31 6.21 11.89
C ARG A 178 12.21 4.73 12.20
N VAL A 179 13.31 4.13 12.61
CA VAL A 179 13.40 2.71 12.95
C VAL A 179 13.46 2.57 14.46
N PHE A 180 12.55 1.78 15.02
CA PHE A 180 12.58 1.40 16.42
C PHE A 180 12.80 -0.10 16.54
N LEU A 181 13.59 -0.48 17.55
CA LEU A 181 14.01 -1.86 17.77
C LEU A 181 13.52 -2.33 19.15
N ALA A 182 12.97 -3.52 19.20
CA ALA A 182 12.79 -4.24 20.45
C ALA A 182 14.08 -5.00 20.76
N VAL A 183 14.71 -4.68 21.89
CA VAL A 183 15.98 -5.28 22.31
C VAL A 183 15.78 -6.07 23.61
N HIS A 184 16.28 -7.29 23.63
CA HIS A 184 16.32 -8.14 24.83
C HIS A 184 17.72 -8.71 25.00
N GLU A 185 18.32 -8.47 26.15
CA GLU A 185 19.72 -8.91 26.48
C GLU A 185 20.73 -8.54 25.38
N GLY A 186 20.64 -7.31 24.84
CA GLY A 186 21.54 -6.81 23.78
C GLY A 186 21.28 -7.38 22.38
N LYS A 187 20.22 -8.14 22.18
CA LYS A 187 19.82 -8.69 20.90
C LYS A 187 18.55 -8.03 20.38
N VAL A 188 18.56 -7.66 19.09
CA VAL A 188 17.36 -7.22 18.38
C VAL A 188 16.44 -8.42 18.19
N ILE A 189 15.24 -8.35 18.79
CA ILE A 189 14.21 -9.40 18.71
C ILE A 189 13.04 -9.01 17.82
N GLY A 190 12.98 -7.75 17.40
CA GLY A 190 11.95 -7.22 16.50
C GLY A 190 12.26 -5.79 16.12
N TYR A 191 11.59 -5.30 15.09
CA TYR A 191 11.72 -3.93 14.63
C TYR A 191 10.38 -3.39 14.12
N ILE A 192 10.31 -2.07 14.02
CA ILE A 192 9.25 -1.35 13.34
C ILE A 192 9.86 -0.17 12.58
N ASP A 193 9.49 -0.05 11.32
CA ASP A 193 9.83 1.08 10.46
C ASP A 193 8.63 2.01 10.41
N VAL A 194 8.80 3.23 10.92
CA VAL A 194 7.75 4.24 10.96
C VAL A 194 8.01 5.26 9.87
N THR A 195 7.08 5.41 8.95
CA THR A 195 7.08 6.52 7.99
C THR A 195 6.46 7.76 8.62
N PHE A 196 6.85 8.94 8.18
CA PHE A 196 6.21 10.17 8.57
C PHE A 196 6.13 11.13 7.39
N CYS A 197 5.02 11.85 7.32
CA CYS A 197 4.87 12.93 6.36
C CYS A 197 5.58 14.19 6.85
N HIS A 198 6.17 14.93 5.91
CA HIS A 198 6.78 16.24 6.20
C HIS A 198 5.75 17.35 6.37
N GLU A 199 4.49 17.09 6.11
CA GLU A 199 3.44 18.08 6.29
C GLU A 199 3.15 18.30 7.78
N LYS A 200 3.03 19.59 8.13
CA LYS A 200 2.73 19.99 9.51
C LYS A 200 1.43 19.33 9.96
N ASN A 201 1.51 18.60 11.06
CA ASN A 201 0.39 17.98 11.78
C ASN A 201 -0.09 16.63 11.28
N GLU A 202 0.61 15.95 10.37
CA GLU A 202 0.27 14.57 10.08
C GLU A 202 0.92 13.62 11.10
N PRO A 203 0.16 12.63 11.63
CA PRO A 203 0.73 11.61 12.49
C PRO A 203 1.67 10.69 11.70
N TYR A 204 2.56 10.00 12.40
CA TYR A 204 3.36 8.93 11.80
C TYR A 204 2.45 7.79 11.35
N ASP A 205 2.69 7.32 10.13
CA ASP A 205 2.12 6.06 9.64
C ASP A 205 3.03 4.90 10.07
N LEU A 206 2.42 3.82 10.52
CA LEU A 206 3.09 2.60 11.00
C LEU A 206 3.03 1.50 9.96
#